data_b84fe3c10f544eb2c349387296b4032e
#
_entry.id   b84fe3c10f544eb2c349387296b4032e
#
_cell.length_a   1.000
_cell.length_b   1.000
_cell.length_c   1.000
_cell.angle_alpha   90.00
_cell.angle_beta   90.00
_cell.angle_gamma   90.00
#
_symmetry.space_group_name_H-M   'P 1'
#
loop_
_entity.id
_entity.type
_entity.pdbx_description
1 polymer ?
#
loop_
_entity_poly.entity_id
_entity_poly.type
_entity_poly.pdbx_seq_one_letter_code
_entity_poly.pdbx_strand_id
1 'polypeptide(L)'
;MAAALGGVEAINLGLAGSAMLDPFTARTMRDTPADAISVKIGINLVNADVMRARAFGPAVHGFLDTIRDGHPDEPLLVVGPLYCPIHEDTPGPGAFDPAALGRGAVRFVATGDPAAASRGSLTLSVIRQQLADLVAARMAEDPNLHYLDGHDLYGPSDFAAHPLPDALHPDAATHLLIGDRFARAAFAPGGPLAGL
;
A
#
# COMPACT_ATOMS: atom_id res chain seq x y z
N MET A 1 -6.14 7.70 13.02
CA MET A 1 -5.06 7.78 14.03
C MET A 1 -3.87 8.56 13.51
N ALA A 2 -3.20 8.16 12.41
CA ALA A 2 -2.04 8.88 11.89
C ALA A 2 -2.33 10.39 11.70
N ALA A 3 -3.43 10.75 11.04
CA ALA A 3 -3.86 12.13 10.85
C ALA A 3 -4.05 12.88 12.19
N ALA A 4 -4.68 12.24 13.18
CA ALA A 4 -4.85 12.85 14.51
C ALA A 4 -3.51 13.09 15.22
N LEU A 5 -2.52 12.21 15.03
CA LEU A 5 -1.16 12.39 15.55
C LEU A 5 -0.39 13.46 14.77
N GLY A 6 -0.67 13.61 13.48
CA GLY A 6 -0.11 14.67 12.63
C GLY A 6 -0.79 16.04 12.81
N GLY A 7 -1.91 16.10 13.56
CA GLY A 7 -2.68 17.34 13.71
C GLY A 7 -3.44 17.79 12.45
N VAL A 8 -3.67 16.88 11.50
CA VAL A 8 -4.30 17.17 10.22
C VAL A 8 -5.68 16.53 10.09
N GLU A 9 -6.55 17.12 9.27
CA GLU A 9 -7.81 16.52 8.87
C GLU A 9 -7.57 15.49 7.75
N ALA A 10 -8.33 14.38 7.73
CA ALA A 10 -8.17 13.33 6.74
C ALA A 10 -9.45 13.08 5.95
N ILE A 11 -9.36 13.14 4.63
CA ILE A 11 -10.37 12.65 3.72
C ILE A 11 -9.98 11.22 3.32
N ASN A 12 -10.79 10.23 3.70
CA ASN A 12 -10.51 8.83 3.41
C ASN A 12 -11.22 8.39 2.13
N LEU A 13 -10.44 8.16 1.07
CA LEU A 13 -10.89 7.65 -0.23
C LEU A 13 -10.53 6.16 -0.44
N GLY A 14 -10.19 5.44 0.63
CA GLY A 14 -9.80 4.03 0.58
C GLY A 14 -10.95 3.11 0.15
N LEU A 15 -10.63 2.16 -0.71
CA LEU A 15 -11.56 1.13 -1.22
C LEU A 15 -11.26 -0.21 -0.53
N ALA A 16 -11.88 -0.47 0.60
CA ALA A 16 -11.64 -1.67 1.43
C ALA A 16 -11.61 -2.97 0.61
N GLY A 17 -10.43 -3.59 0.48
CA GLY A 17 -10.23 -4.83 -0.28
C GLY A 17 -10.23 -4.67 -1.81
N SER A 18 -10.48 -3.47 -2.36
CA SER A 18 -10.72 -3.24 -3.79
C SER A 18 -9.91 -2.10 -4.40
N ALA A 19 -8.83 -1.65 -3.76
CA ALA A 19 -7.94 -0.61 -4.30
C ALA A 19 -6.99 -1.20 -5.35
N MET A 20 -7.32 -1.01 -6.63
CA MET A 20 -6.65 -1.70 -7.76
C MET A 20 -6.09 -0.72 -8.80
N LEU A 21 -5.71 0.50 -8.38
CA LEU A 21 -5.26 1.58 -9.27
C LEU A 21 -6.36 2.02 -10.26
N ASP A 22 -7.58 2.09 -9.76
CA ASP A 22 -8.75 2.41 -10.57
C ASP A 22 -8.69 3.87 -11.08
N PRO A 23 -8.88 4.11 -12.39
CA PRO A 23 -8.82 5.46 -12.95
C PRO A 23 -9.87 6.43 -12.36
N PHE A 24 -11.03 5.92 -11.91
CA PHE A 24 -12.04 6.76 -11.26
C PHE A 24 -11.56 7.23 -9.89
N THR A 25 -10.82 6.41 -9.14
CA THR A 25 -10.22 6.80 -7.86
C THR A 25 -9.15 7.87 -8.07
N ALA A 26 -8.28 7.70 -9.06
CA ALA A 26 -7.29 8.72 -9.41
C ALA A 26 -7.96 10.07 -9.75
N ARG A 27 -9.04 10.05 -10.54
CA ARG A 27 -9.80 11.28 -10.86
C ARG A 27 -10.48 11.88 -9.62
N THR A 28 -11.02 11.06 -8.73
CA THR A 28 -11.59 11.55 -7.47
C THR A 28 -10.52 12.24 -6.61
N MET A 29 -9.33 11.65 -6.52
CA MET A 29 -8.19 12.26 -5.81
C MET A 29 -7.76 13.55 -6.47
N ARG A 30 -7.65 13.59 -7.80
CA ARG A 30 -7.35 14.80 -8.59
C ARG A 30 -8.31 15.95 -8.29
N ASP A 31 -9.61 15.64 -8.21
CA ASP A 31 -10.68 16.63 -8.10
C ASP A 31 -11.02 17.00 -6.64
N THR A 32 -10.43 16.31 -5.65
CA THR A 32 -10.64 16.57 -4.23
C THR A 32 -9.55 17.49 -3.70
N PRO A 33 -9.87 18.71 -3.22
CA PRO A 33 -8.86 19.60 -2.64
C PRO A 33 -8.13 18.93 -1.46
N ALA A 34 -6.81 19.04 -1.46
CA ALA A 34 -5.96 18.48 -0.40
C ALA A 34 -4.62 19.24 -0.33
N ASP A 35 -4.10 19.45 0.87
CA ASP A 35 -2.77 20.06 1.09
C ASP A 35 -1.66 19.01 0.97
N ALA A 36 -2.01 17.72 1.08
CA ALA A 36 -1.11 16.58 0.85
C ALA A 36 -1.90 15.31 0.55
N ILE A 37 -1.28 14.36 -0.14
CA ILE A 37 -1.90 13.11 -0.57
C ILE A 37 -1.03 11.93 -0.16
N SER A 38 -1.65 10.86 0.34
CA SER A 38 -0.98 9.58 0.59
C SER A 38 -1.72 8.45 -0.11
N VAL A 39 -0.99 7.63 -0.87
CA VAL A 39 -1.54 6.50 -1.63
C VAL A 39 -0.84 5.22 -1.21
N LYS A 40 -1.56 4.29 -0.59
CA LYS A 40 -1.03 2.96 -0.24
C LYS A 40 -1.44 1.94 -1.31
N ILE A 41 -0.43 1.31 -1.94
CA ILE A 41 -0.61 0.39 -3.06
C ILE A 41 -0.06 -0.99 -2.70
N GLY A 42 -0.81 -2.07 -3.02
CA GLY A 42 -0.21 -3.40 -3.05
C GLY A 42 -1.12 -4.57 -2.77
N ILE A 43 -1.54 -4.81 -1.52
CA ILE A 43 -2.16 -6.08 -1.10
C ILE A 43 -3.39 -6.48 -1.94
N ASN A 44 -4.24 -5.53 -2.33
CA ASN A 44 -5.44 -5.85 -3.10
C ASN A 44 -5.11 -6.33 -4.52
N LEU A 45 -4.05 -5.79 -5.13
CA LEU A 45 -3.59 -6.22 -6.45
C LEU A 45 -3.10 -7.67 -6.44
N VAL A 46 -2.39 -8.06 -5.39
CA VAL A 46 -1.89 -9.44 -5.21
C VAL A 46 -3.05 -10.36 -4.82
N ASN A 47 -3.82 -9.98 -3.79
CA ASN A 47 -4.89 -10.82 -3.24
C ASN A 47 -5.98 -11.15 -4.28
N ALA A 48 -6.25 -10.26 -5.23
CA ALA A 48 -7.21 -10.47 -6.31
C ALA A 48 -6.57 -10.96 -7.63
N ASP A 49 -5.23 -11.05 -7.71
CA ASP A 49 -4.45 -11.42 -8.92
C ASP A 49 -4.89 -10.64 -10.18
N VAL A 50 -5.09 -9.33 -10.05
CA VAL A 50 -5.74 -8.52 -11.10
C VAL A 50 -4.81 -8.06 -12.21
N MET A 51 -3.48 -8.08 -12.02
CA MET A 51 -2.54 -7.66 -13.06
C MET A 51 -1.17 -8.32 -12.92
N ARG A 52 -0.35 -8.16 -13.97
CA ARG A 52 1.02 -8.65 -14.03
C ARG A 52 2.01 -7.50 -13.86
N ALA A 53 3.24 -7.82 -13.46
CA ALA A 53 4.34 -6.85 -13.27
C ALA A 53 4.52 -5.91 -14.49
N ARG A 54 4.35 -6.44 -15.73
CA ARG A 54 4.44 -5.65 -16.97
C ARG A 54 3.37 -4.54 -17.06
N ALA A 55 2.20 -4.74 -16.49
CA ALA A 55 1.11 -3.76 -16.50
C ALA A 55 1.16 -2.83 -15.28
N PHE A 56 1.77 -3.27 -14.17
CA PHE A 56 1.77 -2.55 -12.89
C PHE A 56 2.48 -1.20 -12.98
N GLY A 57 3.71 -1.15 -13.49
CA GLY A 57 4.46 0.11 -13.63
C GLY A 57 3.68 1.17 -14.44
N PRO A 58 3.24 0.88 -15.68
CA PRO A 58 2.40 1.80 -16.45
C PRO A 58 1.11 2.22 -15.73
N ALA A 59 0.45 1.32 -14.99
CA ALA A 59 -0.75 1.66 -14.23
C ALA A 59 -0.45 2.64 -13.08
N VAL A 60 0.67 2.44 -12.35
CA VAL A 60 1.11 3.38 -11.30
C VAL A 60 1.46 4.73 -11.90
N HIS A 61 2.21 4.78 -13.01
CA HIS A 61 2.50 6.05 -13.69
C HIS A 61 1.22 6.81 -14.05
N GLY A 62 0.29 6.18 -14.75
CA GLY A 62 -0.98 6.82 -15.14
C GLY A 62 -1.84 7.25 -13.95
N PHE A 63 -1.80 6.49 -12.84
CA PHE A 63 -2.50 6.84 -11.61
C PHE A 63 -1.92 8.10 -10.98
N LEU A 64 -0.59 8.17 -10.84
CA LEU A 64 0.12 9.33 -10.28
C LEU A 64 0.01 10.56 -11.20
N ASP A 65 0.12 10.39 -12.52
CA ASP A 65 -0.05 11.48 -13.49
C ASP A 65 -1.45 12.10 -13.39
N THR A 66 -2.49 11.25 -13.28
CA THR A 66 -3.86 11.74 -13.10
C THR A 66 -4.03 12.54 -11.81
N ILE A 67 -3.38 12.14 -10.70
CA ILE A 67 -3.41 12.92 -9.46
C ILE A 67 -2.68 14.25 -9.67
N ARG A 68 -1.51 14.24 -10.32
CA ARG A 68 -0.70 15.45 -10.60
C ARG A 68 -1.40 16.46 -11.49
N ASP A 69 -2.32 16.04 -12.36
CA ASP A 69 -3.16 16.97 -13.15
C ASP A 69 -3.98 17.94 -12.27
N GLY A 70 -4.32 17.56 -11.05
CA GLY A 70 -5.05 18.42 -10.09
C GLY A 70 -4.21 18.91 -8.92
N HIS A 71 -3.10 18.25 -8.64
CA HIS A 71 -2.20 18.50 -7.51
C HIS A 71 -0.74 18.53 -7.98
N PRO A 72 -0.34 19.57 -8.73
CA PRO A 72 0.99 19.63 -9.36
C PRO A 72 2.14 19.73 -8.35
N ASP A 73 1.92 20.41 -7.22
CA ASP A 73 2.96 20.78 -6.27
C ASP A 73 2.77 20.20 -4.86
N GLU A 74 1.61 19.65 -4.55
CA GLU A 74 1.30 19.12 -3.23
C GLU A 74 2.15 17.88 -2.91
N PRO A 75 2.63 17.71 -1.66
CA PRO A 75 3.32 16.49 -1.26
C PRO A 75 2.49 15.23 -1.54
N LEU A 76 3.06 14.30 -2.31
CA LEU A 76 2.44 13.03 -2.67
C LEU A 76 3.29 11.87 -2.15
N LEU A 77 2.79 11.16 -1.15
CA LEU A 77 3.46 10.04 -0.50
C LEU A 77 2.92 8.71 -1.00
N VAL A 78 3.73 7.98 -1.76
CA VAL A 78 3.44 6.59 -2.15
C VAL A 78 3.91 5.67 -1.03
N VAL A 79 3.01 4.85 -0.51
CA VAL A 79 3.31 3.87 0.54
C VAL A 79 3.27 2.47 -0.05
N GLY A 80 4.36 1.73 0.08
CA GLY A 80 4.48 0.34 -0.32
C GLY A 80 3.63 -0.60 0.55
N PRO A 81 3.46 -1.87 0.13
CA PRO A 81 2.70 -2.84 0.89
C PRO A 81 3.40 -3.19 2.21
N LEU A 82 2.60 -3.31 3.27
CA LEU A 82 3.00 -3.88 4.56
C LEU A 82 3.41 -5.34 4.38
N TYR A 83 4.19 -5.88 5.33
CA TYR A 83 4.49 -7.31 5.35
C TYR A 83 3.22 -8.14 5.55
N CYS A 84 3.06 -9.15 4.71
CA CYS A 84 2.00 -10.15 4.82
C CYS A 84 2.54 -11.50 4.33
N PRO A 85 2.83 -12.46 5.23
CA PRO A 85 3.57 -13.69 4.91
C PRO A 85 2.97 -14.49 3.77
N ILE A 86 1.62 -14.56 3.67
CA ILE A 86 0.95 -15.38 2.64
C ILE A 86 1.17 -14.83 1.23
N HIS A 87 1.47 -13.52 1.09
CA HIS A 87 1.63 -12.86 -0.19
C HIS A 87 2.99 -12.18 -0.36
N GLU A 88 3.90 -12.30 0.61
CA GLU A 88 5.22 -11.67 0.53
C GLU A 88 5.95 -12.09 -0.75
N ASP A 89 6.07 -13.40 -0.96
CA ASP A 89 6.73 -14.00 -2.13
C ASP A 89 5.83 -14.99 -2.89
N THR A 90 4.57 -15.12 -2.49
CA THR A 90 3.58 -15.98 -3.15
C THR A 90 2.52 -15.11 -3.81
N PRO A 91 2.34 -15.24 -5.15
CA PRO A 91 1.28 -14.53 -5.87
C PRO A 91 -0.11 -14.92 -5.39
N GLY A 92 -1.08 -14.05 -5.71
CA GLY A 92 -2.50 -14.37 -5.57
C GLY A 92 -3.00 -15.42 -6.58
N PRO A 93 -4.30 -15.69 -6.56
CA PRO A 93 -5.26 -15.02 -5.67
C PRO A 93 -5.18 -15.52 -4.22
N GLY A 94 -5.69 -14.69 -3.31
CA GLY A 94 -6.01 -15.10 -1.95
C GLY A 94 -7.34 -15.84 -1.87
N ALA A 95 -7.47 -16.73 -0.91
CA ALA A 95 -8.72 -17.47 -0.63
C ALA A 95 -8.89 -17.71 0.87
N PHE A 96 -10.10 -18.08 1.26
CA PHE A 96 -10.32 -18.60 2.60
C PHE A 96 -9.68 -19.98 2.76
N ASP A 97 -9.05 -20.22 3.91
CA ASP A 97 -8.54 -21.54 4.27
C ASP A 97 -9.72 -22.48 4.58
N PRO A 98 -9.96 -23.54 3.75
CA PRO A 98 -11.08 -24.46 3.99
C PRO A 98 -10.98 -25.21 5.32
N ALA A 99 -9.75 -25.49 5.79
CA ALA A 99 -9.54 -26.19 7.06
C ALA A 99 -9.86 -25.28 8.25
N ALA A 100 -9.59 -23.99 8.17
CA ALA A 100 -9.98 -23.02 9.20
C ALA A 100 -11.50 -22.83 9.21
N LEU A 101 -12.13 -22.68 8.05
CA LEU A 101 -13.59 -22.55 7.93
C LEU A 101 -14.31 -23.76 8.52
N GLY A 102 -13.82 -24.97 8.27
CA GLY A 102 -14.36 -26.20 8.86
C GLY A 102 -14.31 -26.24 10.40
N ARG A 103 -13.50 -25.38 11.03
CA ARG A 103 -13.41 -25.21 12.49
C ARG A 103 -14.10 -23.92 12.99
N GLY A 104 -14.85 -23.25 12.14
CA GLY A 104 -15.54 -21.98 12.46
C GLY A 104 -14.61 -20.76 12.59
N ALA A 105 -13.40 -20.83 12.03
CA ALA A 105 -12.44 -19.73 12.04
C ALA A 105 -12.24 -19.14 10.63
N VAL A 106 -12.05 -17.83 10.54
CA VAL A 106 -11.67 -17.16 9.29
C VAL A 106 -10.15 -17.07 9.23
N ARG A 107 -9.57 -17.57 8.15
CA ARG A 107 -8.14 -17.44 7.82
C ARG A 107 -7.97 -17.36 6.31
N PHE A 108 -6.99 -16.58 5.87
CA PHE A 108 -6.64 -16.45 4.46
C PHE A 108 -5.38 -17.25 4.12
N VAL A 109 -5.30 -17.67 2.87
CA VAL A 109 -4.14 -18.36 2.27
C VAL A 109 -3.93 -17.83 0.86
N ALA A 110 -2.68 -17.80 0.40
CA ALA A 110 -2.39 -17.63 -1.01
C ALA A 110 -2.63 -18.95 -1.75
N THR A 111 -3.23 -18.89 -2.92
CA THR A 111 -3.49 -20.07 -3.77
C THR A 111 -2.70 -20.05 -5.07
N GLY A 112 -1.96 -18.98 -5.34
CA GLY A 112 -1.12 -18.86 -6.53
C GLY A 112 0.12 -19.75 -6.48
N ASP A 113 0.70 -19.99 -7.65
CA ASP A 113 1.96 -20.73 -7.81
C ASP A 113 3.14 -19.80 -7.49
N PRO A 114 3.99 -20.08 -6.46
CA PRO A 114 5.18 -19.27 -6.18
C PRO A 114 6.10 -19.10 -7.40
N ALA A 115 6.20 -20.13 -8.26
CA ALA A 115 7.00 -20.06 -9.48
C ALA A 115 6.46 -19.06 -10.51
N ALA A 116 5.20 -18.63 -10.39
CA ALA A 116 4.61 -17.64 -11.29
C ALA A 116 5.17 -16.22 -11.08
N ALA A 117 5.78 -15.92 -9.93
CA ALA A 117 6.48 -14.66 -9.68
C ALA A 117 7.58 -14.43 -10.72
N SER A 118 8.40 -15.44 -11.03
CA SER A 118 9.43 -15.37 -12.07
C SER A 118 8.87 -15.17 -13.49
N ARG A 119 7.58 -15.41 -13.68
CA ARG A 119 6.84 -15.22 -14.95
C ARG A 119 5.98 -13.96 -14.94
N GLY A 120 6.21 -13.06 -13.98
CA GLY A 120 5.60 -11.74 -13.90
C GLY A 120 4.29 -11.66 -13.11
N SER A 121 3.95 -12.66 -12.29
CA SER A 121 2.90 -12.48 -11.27
C SER A 121 3.38 -11.54 -10.18
N LEU A 122 2.48 -10.72 -9.65
CA LEU A 122 2.79 -9.79 -8.57
C LEU A 122 2.84 -10.51 -7.22
N THR A 123 3.82 -10.14 -6.41
CA THR A 123 3.92 -10.42 -4.99
C THR A 123 4.13 -9.10 -4.25
N LEU A 124 4.06 -9.09 -2.93
CA LEU A 124 4.28 -7.84 -2.18
C LEU A 124 5.73 -7.38 -2.29
N SER A 125 6.69 -8.31 -2.28
CA SER A 125 8.12 -7.98 -2.49
C SER A 125 8.37 -7.36 -3.87
N VAL A 126 7.77 -7.91 -4.94
CA VAL A 126 7.86 -7.36 -6.30
C VAL A 126 7.24 -5.96 -6.39
N ILE A 127 6.04 -5.76 -5.81
CA ILE A 127 5.38 -4.45 -5.82
C ILE A 127 6.22 -3.43 -5.06
N ARG A 128 6.75 -3.77 -3.89
CA ARG A 128 7.56 -2.89 -3.05
C ARG A 128 8.79 -2.40 -3.81
N GLN A 129 9.52 -3.33 -4.45
CA GLN A 129 10.68 -2.99 -5.26
C GLN A 129 10.32 -2.09 -6.44
N GLN A 130 9.28 -2.45 -7.21
CA GLN A 130 8.86 -1.65 -8.37
C GLN A 130 8.39 -0.25 -7.99
N LEU A 131 7.68 -0.09 -6.87
CA LEU A 131 7.26 1.23 -6.37
C LEU A 131 8.47 2.08 -5.96
N ALA A 132 9.43 1.50 -5.25
CA ALA A 132 10.64 2.20 -4.84
C ALA A 132 11.43 2.69 -6.06
N ASP A 133 11.67 1.82 -7.05
CA ASP A 133 12.39 2.17 -8.27
C ASP A 133 11.65 3.22 -9.10
N LEU A 134 10.33 3.08 -9.24
CA LEU A 134 9.49 4.01 -10.00
C LEU A 134 9.48 5.40 -9.36
N VAL A 135 9.26 5.48 -8.05
CA VAL A 135 9.25 6.76 -7.34
C VAL A 135 10.63 7.40 -7.38
N ALA A 136 11.71 6.65 -7.15
CA ALA A 136 13.07 7.16 -7.23
C ALA A 136 13.39 7.77 -8.62
N ALA A 137 12.94 7.11 -9.70
CA ALA A 137 13.10 7.65 -11.05
C ALA A 137 12.29 8.95 -11.28
N ARG A 138 11.06 9.02 -10.76
CA ARG A 138 10.19 10.20 -10.93
C ARG A 138 10.62 11.39 -10.09
N MET A 139 11.24 11.18 -8.93
CA MET A 139 11.73 12.26 -8.06
C MET A 139 12.72 13.22 -8.75
N ALA A 140 13.34 12.81 -9.85
CA ALA A 140 14.20 13.68 -10.64
C ALA A 140 13.43 14.85 -11.28
N GLU A 141 12.15 14.67 -11.57
CA GLU A 141 11.26 15.66 -12.21
C GLU A 141 10.12 16.10 -11.28
N ASP A 142 9.86 15.37 -10.21
CA ASP A 142 8.80 15.61 -9.22
C ASP A 142 9.38 15.57 -7.79
N PRO A 143 9.94 16.68 -7.29
CA PRO A 143 10.60 16.73 -5.99
C PRO A 143 9.63 16.56 -4.81
N ASN A 144 8.33 16.72 -5.04
CA ASN A 144 7.28 16.57 -4.04
C ASN A 144 6.64 15.16 -4.05
N LEU A 145 7.18 14.23 -4.86
CA LEU A 145 6.82 12.82 -4.81
C LEU A 145 7.77 12.08 -3.86
N HIS A 146 7.21 11.28 -2.96
CA HIS A 146 7.96 10.58 -1.92
C HIS A 146 7.57 9.10 -1.87
N TYR A 147 8.47 8.25 -1.35
CA TYR A 147 8.20 6.84 -1.09
C TYR A 147 8.41 6.51 0.39
N LEU A 148 7.50 5.71 0.94
CA LEU A 148 7.64 5.09 2.26
C LEU A 148 7.49 3.58 2.11
N ASP A 149 8.51 2.83 2.52
CA ASP A 149 8.45 1.37 2.52
C ASP A 149 7.42 0.89 3.55
N GLY A 150 6.52 0.01 3.13
CA GLY A 150 5.54 -0.58 4.05
C GLY A 150 6.17 -1.39 5.18
N HIS A 151 7.38 -1.92 5.00
CA HIS A 151 8.12 -2.60 6.06
C HIS A 151 8.54 -1.68 7.21
N ASP A 152 8.74 -0.38 6.96
CA ASP A 152 9.00 0.61 8.02
C ASP A 152 7.77 0.83 8.91
N LEU A 153 6.58 0.55 8.38
CA LEU A 153 5.33 0.63 9.12
C LEU A 153 4.96 -0.69 9.81
N TYR A 154 5.16 -1.82 9.12
CA TYR A 154 4.92 -3.17 9.62
C TYR A 154 5.72 -4.17 8.79
N GLY A 155 6.81 -4.66 9.37
CA GLY A 155 7.76 -5.58 8.74
C GLY A 155 7.74 -7.00 9.35
N PRO A 156 8.66 -7.89 8.91
CA PRO A 156 8.74 -9.27 9.39
C PRO A 156 8.93 -9.40 10.91
N SER A 157 9.72 -8.50 11.53
CA SER A 157 9.93 -8.47 12.97
C SER A 157 8.66 -8.11 13.74
N ASP A 158 7.84 -7.24 13.16
CA ASP A 158 6.56 -6.85 13.77
C ASP A 158 5.55 -7.98 13.72
N PHE A 159 5.52 -8.74 12.60
CA PHE A 159 4.67 -9.91 12.48
C PHE A 159 4.94 -10.95 13.57
N ALA A 160 6.18 -11.11 14.00
CA ALA A 160 6.52 -12.03 15.09
C ALA A 160 5.93 -11.59 16.44
N ALA A 161 5.82 -10.26 16.68
CA ALA A 161 5.27 -9.68 17.92
C ALA A 161 3.75 -9.43 17.83
N HIS A 162 3.26 -9.09 16.66
CA HIS A 162 1.87 -8.72 16.35
C HIS A 162 1.39 -9.49 15.11
N PRO A 163 1.13 -10.79 15.19
CA PRO A 163 0.71 -11.59 14.04
C PRO A 163 -0.65 -11.12 13.51
N LEU A 164 -0.86 -11.28 12.21
CA LEU A 164 -2.15 -11.00 11.57
C LEU A 164 -3.16 -12.10 11.97
N PRO A 165 -4.26 -11.79 12.67
CA PRO A 165 -5.15 -12.80 13.26
C PRO A 165 -5.74 -13.78 12.26
N ASP A 166 -6.11 -13.30 11.08
CA ASP A 166 -6.66 -14.10 9.98
C ASP A 166 -5.64 -14.36 8.86
N ALA A 167 -4.35 -14.11 9.11
CA ALA A 167 -3.21 -14.17 8.19
C ALA A 167 -3.18 -13.09 7.10
N LEU A 168 -4.11 -12.12 7.12
CA LEU A 168 -4.19 -11.04 6.11
C LEU A 168 -4.35 -9.65 6.73
N HIS A 169 -5.26 -9.49 7.70
CA HIS A 169 -5.63 -8.18 8.23
C HIS A 169 -4.99 -7.89 9.59
N PRO A 170 -4.42 -6.70 9.78
CA PRO A 170 -3.98 -6.22 11.07
C PRO A 170 -5.13 -6.10 12.06
N ASP A 171 -4.89 -6.41 13.33
CA ASP A 171 -5.81 -6.11 14.42
C ASP A 171 -5.72 -4.64 14.88
N ALA A 172 -6.53 -4.27 15.86
CA ALA A 172 -6.57 -2.89 16.37
C ALA A 172 -5.22 -2.43 16.94
N ALA A 173 -4.49 -3.28 17.64
CA ALA A 173 -3.18 -2.95 18.22
C ALA A 173 -2.14 -2.73 17.11
N THR A 174 -2.14 -3.58 16.11
CA THR A 174 -1.27 -3.45 14.93
C THR A 174 -1.60 -2.20 14.12
N HIS A 175 -2.89 -1.84 13.97
CA HIS A 175 -3.29 -0.58 13.34
C HIS A 175 -2.79 0.65 14.12
N LEU A 176 -2.78 0.60 15.46
CA LEU A 176 -2.22 1.67 16.29
C LEU A 176 -0.71 1.83 16.06
N LEU A 177 0.04 0.72 16.02
CA LEU A 177 1.47 0.70 15.72
C LEU A 177 1.76 1.30 14.33
N ILE A 178 1.06 0.84 13.29
CA ILE A 178 1.19 1.35 11.92
C ILE A 178 0.90 2.85 11.86
N GLY A 179 -0.17 3.30 12.51
CA GLY A 179 -0.56 4.71 12.52
C GLY A 179 0.44 5.61 13.24
N ASP A 180 1.03 5.16 14.35
CA ASP A 180 2.08 5.87 15.08
C ASP A 180 3.36 5.99 14.23
N ARG A 181 3.80 4.90 13.62
CA ARG A 181 4.98 4.89 12.74
C ARG A 181 4.78 5.76 11.50
N PHE A 182 3.60 5.68 10.88
CA PHE A 182 3.28 6.55 9.75
C PHE A 182 3.35 8.03 10.17
N ALA A 183 2.76 8.39 11.30
CA ALA A 183 2.81 9.78 11.79
C ALA A 183 4.24 10.27 12.01
N ARG A 184 5.10 9.44 12.60
CA ARG A 184 6.52 9.77 12.79
C ARG A 184 7.29 9.87 11.49
N ALA A 185 7.04 8.99 10.54
CA ALA A 185 7.74 8.99 9.25
C ALA A 185 7.28 10.14 8.34
N ALA A 186 5.98 10.45 8.34
CA ALA A 186 5.40 11.40 7.39
C ALA A 186 5.36 12.84 7.94
N PHE A 187 4.94 13.04 9.21
CA PHE A 187 4.65 14.37 9.76
C PHE A 187 5.76 14.93 10.65
N ALA A 188 6.76 14.13 11.05
CA ALA A 188 7.89 14.66 11.84
C ALA A 188 8.70 15.69 11.05
N PRO A 189 9.47 16.58 11.72
CA PRO A 189 10.36 17.51 11.03
C PRO A 189 11.28 16.80 10.03
N GLY A 190 11.23 17.22 8.77
CA GLY A 190 11.95 16.58 7.66
C GLY A 190 11.22 15.40 7.01
N GLY A 191 10.07 15.00 7.51
CA GLY A 191 9.20 14.02 6.85
C GLY A 191 8.50 14.62 5.61
N PRO A 192 8.03 13.77 4.68
CA PRO A 192 7.46 14.22 3.41
C PRO A 192 6.17 15.03 3.54
N LEU A 193 5.47 14.94 4.66
CA LEU A 193 4.23 15.66 4.95
C LEU A 193 4.40 16.60 6.16
N ALA A 194 5.63 17.03 6.44
CA ALA A 194 5.91 17.93 7.57
C ALA A 194 5.43 19.35 7.27
N GLY A 195 4.84 20.01 8.26
CA GLY A 195 4.46 21.44 8.17
C GLY A 195 3.08 21.70 7.58
N LEU A 196 2.24 20.66 7.49
CA LEU A 196 0.83 20.80 7.11
C LEU A 196 0.00 21.45 8.23
#